data_b3a56de0527501d3eda0bc966016004c
#
_entry.id   b3a56de0527501d3eda0bc966016004c
#
_cell.length_a   1.000
_cell.length_b   1.000
_cell.length_c   1.000
_cell.angle_alpha   90.00
_cell.angle_beta   90.00
_cell.angle_gamma   90.00
#
_symmetry.space_group_name_H-M   'P 1'
#
loop_
_entity.id
_entity.type
_entity.pdbx_description
1 polymer ?
#
loop_
_entity_poly.entity_id
_entity_poly.type
_entity_poly.pdbx_seq_one_letter_code
_entity_poly.pdbx_strand_id
1 'polypeptide(L)'
;MALPGDWILKAKESFASGCPNGILLGWDVERFFDELKCACPAQKIRNLTDFNYSYCNKYEIVPEQVPGNGRHFEATASFSFVCNAFSFHWTSYSLDRKRGKVVPDELLPKEIDNPRQTLIDFAKEKGFDEIDNNWMELEIDGIELELADTATLGKCLFDDY
;
A
#
# COMPACT_ATOMS: atom_id res chain seq x y z
N MET A 1 2.51 -19.68 2.54
CA MET A 1 2.47 -18.59 1.54
C MET A 1 1.07 -18.53 0.96
N ALA A 2 0.43 -17.37 0.99
CA ALA A 2 -0.88 -17.19 0.37
C ALA A 2 -0.77 -17.23 -1.15
N LEU A 3 -1.70 -17.92 -1.80
CA LEU A 3 -1.80 -17.97 -3.26
C LEU A 3 -2.77 -16.88 -3.76
N PRO A 4 -2.69 -16.47 -5.04
CA PRO A 4 -3.61 -15.47 -5.58
C PRO A 4 -5.09 -15.79 -5.34
N GLY A 5 -5.45 -17.08 -5.44
CA GLY A 5 -6.82 -17.53 -5.20
C GLY A 5 -7.32 -17.27 -3.78
N ASP A 6 -6.46 -17.32 -2.79
CA ASP A 6 -6.82 -17.04 -1.39
C ASP A 6 -7.18 -15.56 -1.20
N TRP A 7 -6.42 -14.66 -1.82
CA TRP A 7 -6.68 -13.22 -1.79
C TRP A 7 -7.98 -12.88 -2.53
N ILE A 8 -8.20 -13.49 -3.70
CA ILE A 8 -9.40 -13.30 -4.51
C ILE A 8 -10.64 -13.75 -3.75
N LEU A 9 -10.59 -14.91 -3.09
CA LEU A 9 -11.70 -15.41 -2.29
C LEU A 9 -12.05 -14.46 -1.14
N LYS A 10 -11.06 -14.00 -0.40
CA LYS A 10 -11.25 -13.03 0.69
C LYS A 10 -11.82 -11.70 0.20
N ALA A 11 -11.34 -11.21 -0.95
CA ALA A 11 -11.89 -10.02 -1.56
C ALA A 11 -13.37 -10.20 -1.91
N LYS A 12 -13.74 -11.29 -2.54
CA LYS A 12 -15.14 -11.59 -2.87
C LYS A 12 -16.03 -11.68 -1.63
N GLU A 13 -15.56 -12.31 -0.57
CA GLU A 13 -16.28 -12.37 0.70
C GLU A 13 -16.50 -10.98 1.30
N SER A 14 -15.47 -10.14 1.29
CA SER A 14 -15.57 -8.78 1.84
C SER A 14 -16.52 -7.88 1.04
N PHE A 15 -16.62 -8.07 -0.27
CA PHE A 15 -17.47 -7.28 -1.16
C PHE A 15 -18.87 -7.87 -1.37
N ALA A 16 -19.19 -9.01 -0.73
CA ALA A 16 -20.47 -9.72 -0.95
C ALA A 16 -21.71 -8.86 -0.63
N SER A 17 -21.63 -7.92 0.31
CA SER A 17 -22.72 -7.02 0.70
C SER A 17 -22.48 -5.57 0.24
N GLY A 18 -21.61 -5.34 -0.72
CA GLY A 18 -21.20 -4.04 -1.21
C GLY A 18 -19.77 -3.69 -0.82
N CYS A 19 -19.32 -2.50 -1.21
CA CYS A 19 -17.97 -2.05 -0.90
C CYS A 19 -17.78 -1.90 0.61
N PRO A 20 -16.77 -2.55 1.20
CA PRO A 20 -16.50 -2.43 2.63
C PRO A 20 -16.02 -1.01 2.96
N ASN A 21 -16.32 -0.55 4.20
CA ASN A 21 -15.88 0.76 4.68
C ASN A 21 -15.12 0.58 5.99
N GLY A 22 -13.89 1.10 6.03
CA GLY A 22 -13.02 0.94 7.19
C GLY A 22 -13.59 1.53 8.47
N ILE A 23 -14.26 2.68 8.39
CA ILE A 23 -14.88 3.33 9.57
C ILE A 23 -15.98 2.43 10.15
N LEU A 24 -16.83 1.91 9.30
CA LEU A 24 -17.94 1.02 9.73
C LEU A 24 -17.43 -0.31 10.28
N LEU A 25 -16.26 -0.77 9.82
CA LEU A 25 -15.61 -1.98 10.32
C LEU A 25 -14.80 -1.74 11.60
N GLY A 26 -14.75 -0.50 12.08
CA GLY A 26 -14.03 -0.16 13.31
C GLY A 26 -12.52 0.03 13.13
N TRP A 27 -12.05 0.26 11.92
CA TRP A 27 -10.64 0.54 11.65
C TRP A 27 -10.30 1.99 12.00
N ASP A 28 -9.15 2.19 12.62
CA ASP A 28 -8.64 3.49 12.99
C ASP A 28 -7.78 4.06 11.85
N VAL A 29 -8.08 5.30 11.41
CA VAL A 29 -7.31 6.00 10.38
C VAL A 29 -5.87 6.27 10.82
N GLU A 30 -5.59 6.30 12.13
CA GLU A 30 -4.26 6.48 12.71
C GLU A 30 -3.56 5.14 13.04
N ARG A 31 -4.14 4.02 12.65
CA ARG A 31 -3.60 2.69 12.97
C ARG A 31 -2.16 2.56 12.50
N PHE A 32 -1.29 2.13 13.39
CA PHE A 32 0.15 1.93 13.16
C PHE A 32 0.98 3.20 12.95
N PHE A 33 0.39 4.40 12.91
CA PHE A 33 1.13 5.61 12.54
C PHE A 33 2.31 5.88 13.47
N ASP A 34 2.08 5.92 14.77
CA ASP A 34 3.15 6.16 15.76
C ASP A 34 4.18 5.03 15.80
N GLU A 35 3.71 3.79 15.67
CA GLU A 35 4.59 2.63 15.65
C GLU A 35 5.49 2.63 14.41
N LEU A 36 4.97 3.03 13.24
CA LEU A 36 5.76 3.15 12.01
C LEU A 36 6.82 4.24 12.12
N LYS A 37 6.50 5.38 12.73
CA LYS A 37 7.47 6.45 12.97
C LYS A 37 8.62 5.96 13.87
N CYS A 38 8.32 5.14 14.86
CA CYS A 38 9.33 4.53 15.72
C CYS A 38 10.16 3.47 14.98
N ALA A 39 9.54 2.69 14.09
CA ALA A 39 10.22 1.64 13.33
C ALA A 39 11.15 2.20 12.24
N CYS A 40 10.83 3.36 11.69
CA CYS A 40 11.56 3.98 10.59
C CYS A 40 11.99 5.42 10.94
N PRO A 41 12.88 5.60 11.94
CA PRO A 41 13.23 6.94 12.42
C PRO A 41 14.04 7.77 11.42
N ALA A 42 14.66 7.12 10.42
CA ALA A 42 15.44 7.80 9.38
C ALA A 42 14.59 8.35 8.21
N GLN A 43 13.29 8.09 8.24
CA GLN A 43 12.37 8.55 7.21
C GLN A 43 11.28 9.44 7.83
N LYS A 44 10.73 10.33 7.01
CA LYS A 44 9.51 11.07 7.34
C LYS A 44 8.32 10.26 6.87
N ILE A 45 7.35 10.02 7.75
CA ILE A 45 6.15 9.25 7.44
C ILE A 45 4.94 10.19 7.48
N ARG A 46 4.13 10.15 6.42
CA ARG A 46 2.86 10.86 6.33
C ARG A 46 1.73 9.85 6.25
N ASN A 47 0.66 10.12 6.98
CA ASN A 47 -0.54 9.30 6.92
C ASN A 47 -1.44 9.80 5.78
N LEU A 48 -1.61 8.98 4.76
CA LEU A 48 -2.45 9.26 3.59
C LEU A 48 -3.76 8.46 3.64
N THR A 49 -4.10 7.86 4.77
CA THR A 49 -5.30 7.03 4.91
C THR A 49 -6.56 7.84 4.62
N ASP A 50 -7.36 7.36 3.66
CA ASP A 50 -8.67 7.91 3.32
C ASP A 50 -9.64 6.77 3.01
N PHE A 51 -10.47 6.40 3.98
CA PHE A 51 -11.41 5.29 3.84
C PHE A 51 -12.59 5.59 2.91
N ASN A 52 -12.70 6.82 2.38
CA ASN A 52 -13.69 7.13 1.35
C ASN A 52 -13.30 6.57 -0.02
N TYR A 53 -12.00 6.41 -0.27
CA TYR A 53 -11.47 6.01 -1.58
C TYR A 53 -10.52 4.82 -1.52
N SER A 54 -10.21 4.33 -0.33
CA SER A 54 -9.23 3.25 -0.14
C SER A 54 -9.72 2.21 0.86
N TYR A 55 -9.25 0.98 0.69
CA TYR A 55 -9.57 -0.17 1.56
C TYR A 55 -8.38 -0.53 2.45
N CYS A 56 -7.58 0.46 2.82
CA CYS A 56 -6.35 0.25 3.57
C CYS A 56 -5.98 1.47 4.40
N ASN A 57 -5.15 1.24 5.43
CA ASN A 57 -4.32 2.30 5.98
C ASN A 57 -3.14 2.51 5.04
N LYS A 58 -2.89 3.74 4.61
CA LYS A 58 -1.86 4.07 3.65
C LYS A 58 -0.89 5.10 4.22
N TYR A 59 0.40 4.81 4.11
CA TYR A 59 1.46 5.67 4.61
C TYR A 59 2.46 5.96 3.50
N GLU A 60 2.83 7.23 3.39
CA GLU A 60 3.90 7.68 2.51
C GLU A 60 5.18 7.81 3.30
N ILE A 61 6.25 7.26 2.78
CA ILE A 61 7.56 7.23 3.42
C ILE A 61 8.52 8.04 2.56
N VAL A 62 8.99 9.16 3.12
CA VAL A 62 9.87 10.10 2.42
C VAL A 62 11.25 9.99 3.04
N PRO A 63 12.27 9.60 2.26
CA PRO A 63 13.64 9.56 2.74
C PRO A 63 14.15 10.96 3.12
N GLU A 64 14.96 11.05 4.15
CA GLU A 64 15.66 12.29 4.50
C GLU A 64 16.75 12.65 3.50
N GLN A 65 17.35 11.64 2.87
CA GLN A 65 18.42 11.80 1.91
C GLN A 65 17.86 12.08 0.52
N VAL A 66 18.31 13.18 -0.09
CA VAL A 66 17.92 13.56 -1.44
C VAL A 66 19.04 13.17 -2.40
N PRO A 67 18.78 12.31 -3.40
CA PRO A 67 19.77 11.96 -4.40
C PRO A 67 20.27 13.20 -5.17
N GLY A 68 21.56 13.22 -5.49
CA GLY A 68 22.18 14.35 -6.20
C GLY A 68 21.69 14.53 -7.65
N ASN A 69 20.88 13.62 -8.19
CA ASN A 69 20.29 13.71 -9.54
C ASN A 69 19.01 14.53 -9.60
N GLY A 70 18.54 15.10 -8.47
CA GLY A 70 17.35 15.93 -8.41
C GLY A 70 16.01 15.20 -8.51
N ARG A 71 16.02 13.87 -8.55
CA ARG A 71 14.78 13.08 -8.56
C ARG A 71 14.25 12.88 -7.14
N HIS A 72 12.94 12.81 -7.00
CA HIS A 72 12.28 12.46 -5.75
C HIS A 72 11.88 11.01 -5.73
N PHE A 73 12.11 10.36 -4.61
CA PHE A 73 11.68 8.99 -4.37
C PHE A 73 10.83 8.96 -3.11
N GLU A 74 9.66 8.37 -3.21
CA GLU A 74 8.74 8.18 -2.10
C GLU A 74 8.26 6.74 -2.11
N ALA A 75 8.16 6.13 -0.93
CA ALA A 75 7.60 4.80 -0.81
C ALA A 75 6.17 4.88 -0.30
N THR A 76 5.34 3.91 -0.67
CA THR A 76 3.99 3.74 -0.16
C THR A 76 3.87 2.39 0.52
N ALA A 77 3.43 2.40 1.77
CA ALA A 77 3.13 1.22 2.56
C ALA A 77 1.62 1.17 2.83
N SER A 78 0.96 0.09 2.47
CA SER A 78 -0.48 -0.06 2.56
C SER A 78 -0.85 -1.33 3.30
N PHE A 79 -1.77 -1.20 4.27
CA PHE A 79 -2.28 -2.28 5.12
C PHE A 79 -3.78 -2.43 4.87
N SER A 80 -4.16 -3.47 4.13
CA SER A 80 -5.56 -3.69 3.75
C SER A 80 -6.43 -4.16 4.91
N PHE A 81 -7.64 -3.62 5.01
CA PHE A 81 -8.65 -4.15 5.92
C PHE A 81 -9.60 -5.16 5.24
N VAL A 82 -9.51 -5.33 3.94
CA VAL A 82 -10.30 -6.33 3.18
C VAL A 82 -9.80 -7.74 3.50
N CYS A 83 -8.49 -7.89 3.54
CA CYS A 83 -7.79 -9.06 4.06
C CYS A 83 -6.44 -8.57 4.57
N ASN A 84 -5.74 -9.38 5.35
CA ASN A 84 -4.47 -8.97 5.94
C ASN A 84 -3.33 -8.93 4.92
N ALA A 85 -3.50 -8.11 3.88
CA ALA A 85 -2.52 -7.89 2.84
C ALA A 85 -1.71 -6.62 3.10
N PHE A 86 -0.42 -6.70 2.89
CA PHE A 86 0.53 -5.60 2.95
C PHE A 86 1.17 -5.39 1.60
N SER A 87 1.27 -4.13 1.19
CA SER A 87 1.93 -3.73 -0.06
C SER A 87 2.94 -2.64 0.22
N PHE A 88 4.08 -2.72 -0.44
CA PHE A 88 5.13 -1.71 -0.37
C PHE A 88 5.76 -1.50 -1.73
N HIS A 89 5.83 -0.26 -2.20
CA HIS A 89 6.49 0.07 -3.45
C HIS A 89 7.14 1.45 -3.40
N TRP A 90 8.18 1.63 -4.20
CA TRP A 90 8.83 2.92 -4.44
C TRP A 90 8.29 3.58 -5.69
N THR A 91 8.15 4.90 -5.63
CA THR A 91 7.79 5.73 -6.78
C THR A 91 8.86 6.80 -6.98
N SER A 92 9.34 6.93 -8.22
CA SER A 92 10.24 7.99 -8.64
C SER A 92 9.43 9.12 -9.27
N TYR A 93 9.63 10.34 -8.81
CA TYR A 93 8.95 11.52 -9.34
C TYR A 93 9.95 12.43 -10.10
N SER A 94 9.46 13.06 -11.16
CA SER A 94 10.16 14.14 -11.83
C SER A 94 10.26 15.37 -10.93
N LEU A 95 11.13 16.34 -11.27
CA LEU A 95 11.33 17.55 -10.49
C LEU A 95 10.05 18.38 -10.25
N ASP A 96 9.12 18.34 -11.22
CA ASP A 96 7.84 19.05 -11.11
C ASP A 96 6.79 18.25 -10.31
N ARG A 97 7.12 17.04 -9.86
CA ARG A 97 6.27 16.11 -9.11
C ARG A 97 4.95 15.72 -9.81
N LYS A 98 4.80 16.02 -11.09
CA LYS A 98 3.57 15.75 -11.83
C LYS A 98 3.44 14.32 -12.32
N ARG A 99 4.56 13.61 -12.45
CA ARG A 99 4.59 12.23 -12.96
C ARG A 99 5.39 11.34 -12.04
N GLY A 100 4.71 10.35 -11.48
CA GLY A 100 5.33 9.29 -10.70
C GLY A 100 5.38 7.99 -11.50
N LYS A 101 6.44 7.23 -11.31
CA LYS A 101 6.62 5.91 -11.89
C LYS A 101 7.07 4.95 -10.80
N VAL A 102 6.38 3.83 -10.67
CA VAL A 102 6.82 2.76 -9.77
C VAL A 102 8.16 2.23 -10.24
N VAL A 103 9.11 2.12 -9.32
CA VAL A 103 10.47 1.64 -9.62
C VAL A 103 10.83 0.46 -8.72
N PRO A 104 11.56 -0.52 -9.25
CA PRO A 104 12.07 -1.62 -8.43
C PRO A 104 13.18 -1.12 -7.50
N ASP A 105 13.40 -1.84 -6.41
CA ASP A 105 14.38 -1.46 -5.39
C ASP A 105 15.81 -1.35 -5.94
N GLU A 106 16.13 -2.17 -6.93
CA GLU A 106 17.46 -2.18 -7.56
C GLU A 106 17.82 -0.85 -8.25
N LEU A 107 16.79 -0.05 -8.60
CA LEU A 107 16.99 1.25 -9.25
C LEU A 107 17.02 2.41 -8.26
N LEU A 108 16.89 2.17 -6.95
CA LEU A 108 17.03 3.21 -5.95
C LEU A 108 18.47 3.70 -5.87
N PRO A 109 18.69 5.03 -5.74
CA PRO A 109 20.00 5.57 -5.41
C PRO A 109 20.54 4.99 -4.11
N LYS A 110 21.85 4.80 -4.03
CA LYS A 110 22.51 4.23 -2.85
C LYS A 110 22.40 5.11 -1.60
N GLU A 111 22.16 6.40 -1.80
CA GLU A 111 22.00 7.38 -0.73
C GLU A 111 20.69 7.17 0.07
N ILE A 112 19.74 6.45 -0.51
CA ILE A 112 18.44 6.21 0.11
C ILE A 112 18.49 4.95 0.96
N ASP A 113 18.19 5.08 2.24
CA ASP A 113 17.93 3.95 3.12
C ASP A 113 16.59 3.33 2.75
N ASN A 114 16.61 2.05 2.38
CA ASN A 114 15.39 1.34 2.01
C ASN A 114 14.80 0.62 3.22
N PRO A 115 13.65 1.06 3.76
CA PRO A 115 13.05 0.43 4.92
C PRO A 115 12.21 -0.82 4.59
N ARG A 116 12.28 -1.34 3.38
CA ARG A 116 11.42 -2.46 2.94
C ARG A 116 11.42 -3.62 3.91
N GLN A 117 12.58 -4.13 4.28
CA GLN A 117 12.65 -5.31 5.15
C GLN A 117 12.10 -5.00 6.54
N THR A 118 12.41 -3.82 7.08
CA THR A 118 11.86 -3.37 8.37
C THR A 118 10.34 -3.34 8.35
N LEU A 119 9.76 -2.83 7.26
CA LEU A 119 8.31 -2.73 7.11
C LEU A 119 7.65 -4.08 6.85
N ILE A 120 8.30 -4.96 6.09
CA ILE A 120 7.82 -6.35 5.91
C ILE A 120 7.77 -7.07 7.26
N ASP A 121 8.82 -6.96 8.05
CA ASP A 121 8.89 -7.60 9.39
C ASP A 121 7.82 -7.00 10.33
N PHE A 122 7.65 -5.68 10.29
CA PHE A 122 6.59 -5.00 11.03
C PHE A 122 5.20 -5.52 10.63
N ALA A 123 4.93 -5.60 9.33
CA ALA A 123 3.66 -6.08 8.82
C ALA A 123 3.37 -7.51 9.25
N LYS A 124 4.36 -8.39 9.16
CA LYS A 124 4.25 -9.79 9.61
C LYS A 124 3.96 -9.89 11.10
N GLU A 125 4.63 -9.09 11.91
CA GLU A 125 4.37 -9.03 13.36
C GLU A 125 2.93 -8.62 13.65
N LYS A 126 2.36 -7.76 12.84
CA LYS A 126 0.96 -7.31 12.95
C LYS A 126 -0.05 -8.25 12.29
N GLY A 127 0.40 -9.36 11.72
CA GLY A 127 -0.45 -10.37 11.10
C GLY A 127 -0.79 -10.12 9.62
N PHE A 128 0.00 -9.29 8.94
CA PHE A 128 -0.16 -9.01 7.50
C PHE A 128 0.87 -9.78 6.69
N ASP A 129 0.46 -10.25 5.52
CA ASP A 129 1.34 -10.88 4.55
C ASP A 129 1.57 -9.95 3.35
N GLU A 130 2.81 -9.90 2.89
CA GLU A 130 3.14 -9.15 1.68
C GLU A 130 2.48 -9.79 0.46
N ILE A 131 1.79 -8.98 -0.34
CA ILE A 131 1.22 -9.43 -1.61
C ILE A 131 2.24 -9.23 -2.74
N ASP A 132 2.32 -10.21 -3.65
CA ASP A 132 3.13 -10.09 -4.85
C ASP A 132 2.54 -9.02 -5.79
N ASN A 133 3.36 -8.07 -6.20
CA ASN A 133 2.94 -7.01 -7.10
C ASN A 133 2.42 -7.53 -8.45
N ASN A 134 2.87 -8.70 -8.89
CA ASN A 134 2.40 -9.33 -10.12
C ASN A 134 0.91 -9.73 -10.05
N TRP A 135 0.34 -9.86 -8.86
CA TRP A 135 -1.07 -10.22 -8.69
C TRP A 135 -2.01 -9.03 -8.62
N MET A 136 -1.47 -7.81 -8.50
CA MET A 136 -2.28 -6.60 -8.31
C MET A 136 -3.22 -6.30 -9.48
N GLU A 137 -2.81 -6.66 -10.69
CA GLU A 137 -3.58 -6.43 -11.93
C GLU A 137 -4.52 -7.59 -12.28
N LEU A 138 -4.61 -8.63 -11.47
CA LEU A 138 -5.55 -9.72 -11.70
C LEU A 138 -6.99 -9.21 -11.62
N GLU A 139 -7.75 -9.39 -12.69
CA GLU A 139 -9.16 -9.02 -12.72
C GLU A 139 -10.00 -9.97 -11.89
N ILE A 140 -10.97 -9.41 -11.19
CA ILE A 140 -11.90 -10.18 -10.34
C ILE A 140 -13.33 -9.97 -10.86
N ASP A 141 -13.96 -11.06 -11.26
CA ASP A 141 -15.36 -11.03 -11.70
C ASP A 141 -16.31 -10.94 -10.48
N GLY A 142 -17.43 -10.26 -10.69
CA GLY A 142 -18.50 -10.21 -9.70
C GLY A 142 -18.32 -9.19 -8.59
N ILE A 143 -17.32 -8.33 -8.67
CA ILE A 143 -17.12 -7.20 -7.77
C ILE A 143 -17.32 -5.89 -8.56
N GLU A 144 -18.19 -5.03 -8.05
CA GLU A 144 -18.35 -3.65 -8.53
C GLU A 144 -17.71 -2.70 -7.55
N LEU A 145 -16.79 -1.85 -8.03
CA LEU A 145 -16.14 -0.80 -7.27
C LEU A 145 -16.88 0.53 -7.47
N GLU A 146 -16.71 1.47 -6.54
CA GLU A 146 -17.40 2.76 -6.61
C GLU A 146 -16.79 3.69 -7.65
N LEU A 147 -15.47 3.67 -7.82
CA LEU A 147 -14.76 4.59 -8.70
C LEU A 147 -14.16 3.91 -9.93
N ALA A 148 -13.64 2.71 -9.79
CA ALA A 148 -12.98 2.00 -10.88
C ALA A 148 -13.99 1.21 -11.72
N ASP A 149 -13.80 1.24 -13.04
CA ASP A 149 -14.65 0.51 -13.99
C ASP A 149 -14.41 -1.01 -13.95
N THR A 150 -13.18 -1.41 -13.65
CA THR A 150 -12.77 -2.81 -13.59
C THR A 150 -12.20 -3.13 -12.22
N ALA A 151 -12.70 -4.19 -11.59
CA ALA A 151 -12.17 -4.67 -10.33
C ALA A 151 -10.92 -5.51 -10.57
N THR A 152 -9.79 -5.08 -10.02
CA THR A 152 -8.56 -5.86 -9.93
C THR A 152 -8.27 -6.20 -8.48
N LEU A 153 -7.40 -7.17 -8.24
CA LEU A 153 -7.05 -7.56 -6.88
C LEU A 153 -6.46 -6.35 -6.11
N GLY A 154 -5.57 -5.60 -6.72
CA GLY A 154 -4.99 -4.40 -6.10
C GLY A 154 -6.04 -3.34 -5.75
N LYS A 155 -6.99 -3.09 -6.65
CA LYS A 155 -8.06 -2.12 -6.40
C LYS A 155 -9.03 -2.58 -5.32
N CYS A 156 -9.32 -3.87 -5.24
CA CYS A 156 -10.17 -4.41 -4.18
C CYS A 156 -9.49 -4.43 -2.82
N LEU A 157 -8.18 -4.54 -2.76
CA LEU A 157 -7.45 -4.62 -1.50
C LEU A 157 -6.99 -3.25 -1.00
N PHE A 158 -6.70 -2.31 -1.89
CA PHE A 158 -6.06 -1.06 -1.51
C PHE A 158 -6.82 0.17 -2.01
N ASP A 159 -6.74 0.52 -3.26
CA ASP A 159 -7.29 1.77 -3.79
C ASP A 159 -8.33 1.53 -4.90
N ASP A 160 -9.52 2.10 -4.73
CA ASP A 160 -10.62 2.03 -5.69
C ASP A 160 -10.49 3.13 -6.78
N TYR A 161 -9.34 3.16 -7.46
CA TYR A 161 -9.16 4.08 -8.59
C TYR A 161 -7.90 3.80 -9.43
#